data_c17d55f1c60e127c907cb6d0efb54c56
#
_entry.id   c17d55f1c60e127c907cb6d0efb54c56
#
_cell.length_a   1.000
_cell.length_b   1.000
_cell.length_c   1.000
_cell.angle_alpha   90.00
_cell.angle_beta   90.00
_cell.angle_gamma   90.00
#
_symmetry.space_group_name_H-M   'P 1'
#
loop_
_entity.id
_entity.type
_entity.pdbx_description
1 polymer ?
#
loop_
_entity_poly.entity_id
_entity_poly.type
_entity_poly.pdbx_seq_one_letter_code
_entity_poly.pdbx_strand_id
1 'polypeptide(L)'
;VIILDHHDPSTSTDKMVVDLNLELFGFKGERDFSGATCCYLFAKEIDERNRDLSYLAVIGSQEIPGDLVSLNREVLNEALKSRSIIEEKGKLVVSRLGVPVKSMFSKLQILGAVGYYVGGPEKGIHACIHGFNREVESLVKELEEKRKKINRRILSILYRGGLKKLKFIQWIDVGDMYKGMGTKVVGTLCSFLTYRRGLIDEDKYLVGLMNMEPRIPKLGEIEGEYVKVSIRVPRGLRKHIDNGVRPTAIELLRMATRDFGIAVDGHEYAASCIIDANRKDEMLRRMDEYIGKYSK
;
A
#
# COMPACT_ATOMS: atom_id res chain seq x y z
N VAL A 1 1.46 9.66 22.12
CA VAL A 1 1.58 8.85 20.89
C VAL A 1 2.53 9.55 19.94
N ILE A 2 3.44 8.80 19.30
CA ILE A 2 4.31 9.31 18.24
C ILE A 2 3.88 8.62 16.95
N ILE A 3 3.60 9.40 15.90
CA ILE A 3 3.24 8.91 14.57
C ILE A 3 4.44 9.13 13.66
N LEU A 4 4.90 8.06 12.99
CA LEU A 4 5.97 8.06 12.02
C LEU A 4 5.38 7.58 10.69
N ASP A 5 4.95 8.49 9.84
CA ASP A 5 4.23 8.20 8.60
C ASP A 5 4.80 8.96 7.40
N HIS A 6 4.45 8.53 6.20
CA HIS A 6 4.86 9.12 4.94
C HIS A 6 3.68 9.46 4.00
N HIS A 7 2.45 9.27 4.44
CA HIS A 7 1.25 9.69 3.72
C HIS A 7 0.98 11.19 3.93
N ASP A 8 0.02 11.74 3.19
CA ASP A 8 -0.40 13.14 3.37
C ASP A 8 -0.70 13.42 4.86
N PRO A 9 -0.05 14.41 5.48
CA PRO A 9 -0.19 14.64 6.91
C PRO A 9 -1.61 15.04 7.28
N SER A 10 -2.08 14.50 8.40
CA SER A 10 -3.32 14.93 9.04
C SER A 10 -2.97 15.58 10.38
N THR A 11 -3.42 16.81 10.61
CA THR A 11 -3.16 17.50 11.87
C THR A 11 -4.00 16.88 12.99
N SER A 12 -3.34 16.36 14.02
CA SER A 12 -4.01 16.03 15.28
C SER A 12 -4.12 17.30 16.15
N THR A 13 -5.29 17.51 16.75
CA THR A 13 -5.50 18.57 17.76
C THR A 13 -5.15 18.10 19.17
N ASP A 14 -4.87 16.82 19.36
CA ASP A 14 -4.50 16.24 20.65
C ASP A 14 -3.02 16.52 20.96
N LYS A 15 -2.77 17.24 22.06
CA LYS A 15 -1.42 17.58 22.52
C LYS A 15 -0.57 16.37 22.92
N MET A 16 -1.20 15.20 23.13
CA MET A 16 -0.50 13.94 23.42
C MET A 16 -0.04 13.19 22.16
N VAL A 17 -0.35 13.72 20.98
CA VAL A 17 0.05 13.15 19.69
C VAL A 17 1.12 14.03 19.06
N VAL A 18 2.26 13.43 18.79
CA VAL A 18 3.35 14.05 18.03
C VAL A 18 3.40 13.38 16.65
N ASP A 19 3.11 14.14 15.61
CA ASP A 19 3.22 13.68 14.23
C ASP A 19 4.59 14.10 13.67
N LEU A 20 5.44 13.12 13.40
CA LEU A 20 6.77 13.30 12.81
C LEU A 20 6.75 12.95 11.31
N ASN A 21 5.74 13.40 10.60
CA ASN A 21 5.65 13.26 9.16
C ASN A 21 6.55 14.26 8.45
N LEU A 22 7.51 13.76 7.68
CA LEU A 22 8.51 14.59 7.00
C LEU A 22 7.93 15.42 5.84
N GLU A 23 6.70 15.14 5.40
CA GLU A 23 5.99 16.01 4.45
C GLU A 23 5.74 17.42 5.01
N LEU A 24 5.58 17.53 6.33
CA LEU A 24 5.47 18.82 7.03
C LEU A 24 6.74 19.68 6.91
N PHE A 25 7.86 19.06 6.51
CA PHE A 25 9.16 19.72 6.31
C PHE A 25 9.56 19.82 4.84
N GLY A 26 8.62 19.60 3.92
CA GLY A 26 8.80 19.80 2.47
C GLY A 26 9.31 18.57 1.70
N PHE A 27 9.45 17.41 2.34
CA PHE A 27 9.73 16.16 1.66
C PHE A 27 8.44 15.54 1.11
N LYS A 28 8.57 14.64 0.12
CA LYS A 28 7.47 13.91 -0.50
C LYS A 28 7.52 12.44 -0.14
N GLY A 29 6.53 11.94 0.62
CA GLY A 29 6.49 10.56 1.11
C GLY A 29 6.39 9.50 0.02
N GLU A 30 5.84 9.85 -1.14
CA GLU A 30 5.78 8.96 -2.29
C GLU A 30 7.07 8.92 -3.14
N ARG A 31 8.10 9.70 -2.79
CA ARG A 31 9.35 9.82 -3.54
C ARG A 31 10.59 9.88 -2.65
N ASP A 32 10.60 10.80 -1.68
CA ASP A 32 11.82 11.19 -0.97
C ASP A 32 12.11 10.30 0.24
N PHE A 33 11.07 9.76 0.87
CA PHE A 33 11.19 8.87 2.02
C PHE A 33 10.03 7.88 2.09
N SER A 34 10.27 6.74 2.72
CA SER A 34 9.24 5.74 3.06
C SER A 34 8.93 5.79 4.56
N GLY A 35 7.83 5.20 4.99
CA GLY A 35 7.55 5.03 6.42
C GLY A 35 8.68 4.28 7.14
N ALA A 36 9.30 3.30 6.47
CA ALA A 36 10.46 2.59 7.02
C ALA A 36 11.70 3.48 7.16
N THR A 37 11.92 4.41 6.22
CA THR A 37 12.99 5.41 6.30
C THR A 37 12.75 6.36 7.47
N CYS A 38 11.53 6.85 7.63
CA CYS A 38 11.14 7.70 8.77
C CYS A 38 11.40 7.00 10.11
N CYS A 39 10.94 5.75 10.25
CA CYS A 39 11.18 4.94 11.44
C CYS A 39 12.67 4.71 11.73
N TYR A 40 13.47 4.43 10.68
CA TYR A 40 14.91 4.23 10.83
C TYR A 40 15.62 5.51 11.29
N LEU A 41 15.34 6.65 10.66
CA LEU A 41 15.94 7.92 11.03
C LEU A 41 15.61 8.27 12.50
N PHE A 42 14.36 8.10 12.90
CA PHE A 42 13.96 8.28 14.29
C PHE A 42 14.67 7.32 15.25
N ALA A 43 14.76 6.03 14.91
CA ALA A 43 15.45 5.04 15.74
C ALA A 43 16.94 5.35 15.90
N LYS A 44 17.59 5.83 14.84
CA LYS A 44 18.98 6.23 14.84
C LYS A 44 19.25 7.43 15.76
N GLU A 45 18.35 8.42 15.79
CA GLU A 45 18.45 9.56 16.69
C GLU A 45 18.28 9.18 18.18
N ILE A 46 17.50 8.13 18.46
CA ILE A 46 17.39 7.59 19.83
C ILE A 46 18.67 6.88 20.25
N ASP A 47 19.27 6.08 19.35
CA ASP A 47 20.47 5.31 19.64
C ASP A 47 21.26 5.05 18.36
N GLU A 48 22.48 5.59 18.29
CA GLU A 48 23.42 5.40 17.18
C GLU A 48 23.69 3.92 16.83
N ARG A 49 23.56 2.99 17.76
CA ARG A 49 23.70 1.55 17.51
C ARG A 49 22.66 1.02 16.53
N ASN A 50 21.52 1.73 16.38
CA ASN A 50 20.47 1.37 15.41
C ASN A 50 20.89 1.62 13.95
N ARG A 51 22.07 2.15 13.68
CA ARG A 51 22.64 2.26 12.32
C ARG A 51 22.76 0.93 11.60
N ASP A 52 22.94 -0.16 12.33
CA ASP A 52 22.97 -1.52 11.78
C ASP A 52 21.63 -1.97 11.19
N LEU A 53 20.54 -1.27 11.52
CA LEU A 53 19.18 -1.53 11.01
C LEU A 53 18.85 -0.77 9.70
N SER A 54 19.79 -0.02 9.13
CA SER A 54 19.61 0.74 7.88
C SER A 54 19.09 -0.13 6.72
N TYR A 55 19.44 -1.42 6.70
CA TYR A 55 18.94 -2.36 5.69
C TYR A 55 17.41 -2.54 5.73
N LEU A 56 16.76 -2.38 6.90
CA LEU A 56 15.30 -2.45 7.02
C LEU A 56 14.62 -1.28 6.30
N ALA A 57 15.18 -0.08 6.42
CA ALA A 57 14.69 1.08 5.69
C ALA A 57 14.86 0.90 4.17
N VAL A 58 15.99 0.36 3.72
CA VAL A 58 16.23 0.06 2.29
C VAL A 58 15.23 -0.98 1.77
N ILE A 59 14.88 -1.99 2.58
CA ILE A 59 13.85 -2.97 2.22
C ILE A 59 12.49 -2.28 2.11
N GLY A 60 12.10 -1.49 3.12
CA GLY A 60 10.81 -0.80 3.13
C GLY A 60 10.66 0.20 1.98
N SER A 61 11.72 0.90 1.62
CA SER A 61 11.73 1.86 0.51
C SER A 61 11.47 1.23 -0.87
N GLN A 62 11.51 -0.10 -0.98
CA GLN A 62 11.13 -0.79 -2.24
C GLN A 62 9.63 -0.67 -2.55
N GLU A 63 8.80 -0.13 -1.66
CA GLU A 63 7.39 0.16 -1.95
C GLU A 63 7.23 1.37 -2.88
N ILE A 64 8.20 2.29 -2.86
CA ILE A 64 8.20 3.50 -3.70
C ILE A 64 8.71 3.12 -5.09
N PRO A 65 7.95 3.42 -6.16
CA PRO A 65 8.36 3.09 -7.52
C PRO A 65 9.56 3.92 -7.99
N GLY A 66 10.47 3.29 -8.73
CA GLY A 66 11.61 3.95 -9.35
C GLY A 66 12.90 3.80 -8.54
N ASP A 67 13.83 4.71 -8.79
CA ASP A 67 15.11 4.76 -8.08
C ASP A 67 14.95 5.42 -6.72
N LEU A 68 15.70 4.95 -5.73
CA LEU A 68 15.76 5.59 -4.43
C LEU A 68 16.43 6.96 -4.54
N VAL A 69 15.74 8.01 -4.13
CA VAL A 69 16.21 9.40 -4.16
C VAL A 69 16.13 10.03 -2.77
N SER A 70 16.67 11.22 -2.60
CA SER A 70 16.59 12.01 -1.35
C SER A 70 16.94 11.17 -0.11
N LEU A 71 16.16 11.21 0.96
CA LEU A 71 16.41 10.50 2.21
C LEU A 71 16.50 8.97 2.03
N ASN A 72 15.69 8.37 1.15
CA ASN A 72 15.82 6.95 0.81
C ASN A 72 17.19 6.61 0.21
N ARG A 73 17.75 7.51 -0.60
CA ARG A 73 19.09 7.35 -1.18
C ARG A 73 20.19 7.54 -0.15
N GLU A 74 20.02 8.51 0.74
CA GLU A 74 20.98 8.73 1.84
C GLU A 74 21.08 7.51 2.74
N VAL A 75 19.94 6.92 3.14
CA VAL A 75 19.91 5.69 3.94
C VAL A 75 20.53 4.50 3.18
N LEU A 76 20.28 4.38 1.86
CA LEU A 76 20.95 3.36 1.05
C LEU A 76 22.49 3.55 1.06
N ASN A 77 22.97 4.78 0.91
CA ASN A 77 24.39 5.08 0.94
C ASN A 77 25.00 4.76 2.32
N GLU A 78 24.29 5.05 3.39
CA GLU A 78 24.68 4.69 4.76
C GLU A 78 24.75 3.16 4.92
N ALA A 79 23.75 2.43 4.42
CA ALA A 79 23.71 0.97 4.46
C ALA A 79 24.84 0.31 3.65
N LEU A 80 25.20 0.88 2.51
CA LEU A 80 26.36 0.44 1.70
C LEU A 80 27.69 0.73 2.42
N LYS A 81 27.83 1.91 3.03
CA LYS A 81 29.03 2.31 3.79
C LYS A 81 29.25 1.42 5.01
N SER A 82 28.20 1.10 5.75
CA SER A 82 28.23 0.20 6.92
C SER A 82 28.32 -1.28 6.52
N ARG A 83 28.18 -1.59 5.23
CA ARG A 83 28.08 -2.96 4.69
C ARG A 83 26.90 -3.76 5.24
N SER A 84 25.86 -3.12 5.76
CA SER A 84 24.59 -3.80 6.07
C SER A 84 23.86 -4.22 4.78
N ILE A 85 24.07 -3.46 3.70
CA ILE A 85 23.75 -3.82 2.31
C ILE A 85 25.04 -3.88 1.50
N ILE A 86 25.14 -4.85 0.61
CA ILE A 86 26.20 -4.97 -0.39
C ILE A 86 25.58 -5.06 -1.79
N GLU A 87 26.37 -4.72 -2.80
CA GLU A 87 25.98 -4.90 -4.19
C GLU A 87 26.65 -6.16 -4.76
N GLU A 88 25.83 -7.13 -5.18
CA GLU A 88 26.30 -8.37 -5.79
C GLU A 88 25.59 -8.56 -7.15
N LYS A 89 26.37 -8.67 -8.23
CA LYS A 89 25.86 -8.89 -9.59
C LYS A 89 24.72 -7.91 -9.98
N GLY A 90 24.89 -6.63 -9.61
CA GLY A 90 23.89 -5.57 -9.87
C GLY A 90 22.63 -5.66 -9.01
N LYS A 91 22.67 -6.38 -7.90
CA LYS A 91 21.55 -6.49 -6.94
C LYS A 91 22.01 -6.05 -5.56
N LEU A 92 21.14 -5.30 -4.88
CA LEU A 92 21.32 -5.00 -3.46
C LEU A 92 20.97 -6.25 -2.64
N VAL A 93 21.86 -6.65 -1.76
CA VAL A 93 21.76 -7.85 -0.92
C VAL A 93 21.93 -7.44 0.54
N VAL A 94 21.07 -7.94 1.42
CA VAL A 94 21.21 -7.79 2.88
C VAL A 94 22.37 -8.68 3.33
N SER A 95 23.50 -8.10 3.71
CA SER A 95 24.77 -8.82 3.95
C SER A 95 24.63 -9.94 4.96
N ARG A 96 24.05 -9.63 6.13
CA ARG A 96 23.90 -10.59 7.25
C ARG A 96 22.98 -11.77 6.94
N LEU A 97 22.09 -11.64 5.93
CA LEU A 97 21.08 -12.64 5.58
C LEU A 97 21.39 -13.34 4.24
N GLY A 98 22.26 -12.76 3.42
CA GLY A 98 22.52 -13.25 2.07
C GLY A 98 21.31 -13.21 1.13
N VAL A 99 20.31 -12.34 1.40
CA VAL A 99 19.04 -12.28 0.66
C VAL A 99 18.96 -10.98 -0.13
N PRO A 100 18.62 -11.02 -1.44
CA PRO A 100 18.38 -9.81 -2.20
C PRO A 100 17.24 -8.97 -1.63
N VAL A 101 17.44 -7.65 -1.52
CA VAL A 101 16.49 -6.68 -0.94
C VAL A 101 15.10 -6.80 -1.56
N LYS A 102 15.00 -6.85 -2.90
CA LYS A 102 13.71 -7.00 -3.62
C LYS A 102 13.02 -8.32 -3.30
N SER A 103 13.78 -9.41 -3.13
CA SER A 103 13.23 -10.71 -2.74
C SER A 103 12.66 -10.65 -1.32
N MET A 104 13.41 -10.04 -0.40
CA MET A 104 12.98 -9.86 0.97
C MET A 104 11.70 -9.03 1.05
N PHE A 105 11.67 -7.87 0.38
CA PHE A 105 10.47 -7.03 0.28
C PHE A 105 9.25 -7.81 -0.23
N SER A 106 9.41 -8.56 -1.33
CA SER A 106 8.31 -9.34 -1.91
C SER A 106 7.76 -10.39 -0.96
N LYS A 107 8.62 -11.11 -0.25
CA LYS A 107 8.21 -12.11 0.75
C LYS A 107 7.51 -11.47 1.96
N LEU A 108 8.01 -10.34 2.44
CA LEU A 108 7.37 -9.56 3.51
C LEU A 108 6.00 -9.05 3.12
N GLN A 109 5.82 -8.59 1.86
CA GLN A 109 4.50 -8.22 1.34
C GLN A 109 3.53 -9.41 1.31
N ILE A 110 3.99 -10.62 0.97
CA ILE A 110 3.16 -11.83 1.02
C ILE A 110 2.76 -12.16 2.46
N LEU A 111 3.71 -12.16 3.38
CA LEU A 111 3.43 -12.42 4.80
C LEU A 111 2.48 -11.39 5.39
N GLY A 112 2.75 -10.10 5.19
CA GLY A 112 1.97 -9.02 5.77
C GLY A 112 0.57 -8.86 5.17
N ALA A 113 0.41 -9.05 3.86
CA ALA A 113 -0.88 -8.87 3.20
C ALA A 113 -1.66 -10.18 3.08
N VAL A 114 -1.07 -11.21 2.48
CA VAL A 114 -1.78 -12.47 2.22
C VAL A 114 -1.85 -13.33 3.49
N GLY A 115 -0.79 -13.32 4.29
CA GLY A 115 -0.66 -14.09 5.53
C GLY A 115 -1.18 -13.40 6.78
N TYR A 116 -1.88 -12.25 6.66
CA TYR A 116 -2.27 -11.42 7.79
C TYR A 116 -2.97 -12.19 8.91
N TYR A 117 -3.92 -13.06 8.56
CA TYR A 117 -4.72 -13.84 9.54
C TYR A 117 -4.07 -15.16 9.99
N VAL A 118 -2.89 -15.51 9.46
CA VAL A 118 -2.18 -16.75 9.82
C VAL A 118 -0.81 -16.49 10.45
N GLY A 119 -0.66 -15.35 11.13
CA GLY A 119 0.57 -14.97 11.81
C GLY A 119 1.70 -14.54 10.89
N GLY A 120 1.36 -14.12 9.66
CA GLY A 120 2.34 -13.66 8.68
C GLY A 120 3.12 -12.41 9.13
N PRO A 121 2.49 -11.37 9.71
CA PRO A 121 3.22 -10.18 10.18
C PRO A 121 4.30 -10.52 11.20
N GLU A 122 4.00 -11.35 12.21
CA GLU A 122 4.98 -11.75 13.23
C GLU A 122 6.15 -12.54 12.64
N LYS A 123 5.84 -13.50 11.74
CA LYS A 123 6.85 -14.26 11.00
C LYS A 123 7.70 -13.33 10.10
N GLY A 124 7.09 -12.29 9.54
CA GLY A 124 7.79 -11.26 8.75
C GLY A 124 8.77 -10.46 9.59
N ILE A 125 8.36 -9.98 10.77
CA ILE A 125 9.23 -9.25 11.71
C ILE A 125 10.42 -10.15 12.12
N HIS A 126 10.15 -11.39 12.48
CA HIS A 126 11.22 -12.34 12.82
C HIS A 126 12.18 -12.57 11.64
N ALA A 127 11.66 -12.70 10.42
CA ALA A 127 12.46 -12.90 9.23
C ALA A 127 13.32 -11.66 8.87
N CYS A 128 12.90 -10.46 9.23
CA CYS A 128 13.70 -9.25 9.06
C CYS A 128 15.02 -9.33 9.85
N ILE A 129 15.01 -9.97 11.03
CA ILE A 129 16.16 -10.04 11.93
C ILE A 129 16.96 -11.31 11.73
N HIS A 130 16.30 -12.45 11.56
CA HIS A 130 16.91 -13.77 11.58
C HIS A 130 16.94 -14.48 10.21
N GLY A 131 16.36 -13.85 9.18
CA GLY A 131 16.19 -14.48 7.85
C GLY A 131 15.00 -15.42 7.79
N PHE A 132 14.77 -15.96 6.59
CA PHE A 132 13.68 -16.88 6.32
C PHE A 132 14.14 -18.33 6.58
N ASN A 133 13.56 -18.96 7.58
CA ASN A 133 13.75 -20.40 7.78
C ASN A 133 12.87 -21.21 6.80
N ARG A 134 13.04 -22.56 6.77
CA ARG A 134 12.30 -23.45 5.86
C ARG A 134 10.78 -23.37 6.03
N GLU A 135 10.29 -23.23 7.26
CA GLU A 135 8.86 -23.13 7.56
C GLU A 135 8.27 -21.84 6.95
N VAL A 136 8.92 -20.70 7.19
CA VAL A 136 8.48 -19.39 6.66
C VAL A 136 8.57 -19.35 5.14
N GLU A 137 9.62 -19.93 4.53
CA GLU A 137 9.73 -20.06 3.08
C GLU A 137 8.58 -20.89 2.48
N SER A 138 8.24 -22.00 3.13
CA SER A 138 7.11 -22.85 2.70
C SER A 138 5.79 -22.09 2.79
N LEU A 139 5.57 -21.38 3.91
CA LEU A 139 4.38 -20.54 4.09
C LEU A 139 4.26 -19.44 3.03
N VAL A 140 5.36 -18.71 2.76
CA VAL A 140 5.37 -17.67 1.71
C VAL A 140 4.96 -18.25 0.35
N LYS A 141 5.49 -19.43 -0.01
CA LYS A 141 5.17 -20.10 -1.26
C LYS A 141 3.69 -20.50 -1.32
N GLU A 142 3.15 -21.07 -0.27
CA GLU A 142 1.74 -21.45 -0.17
C GLU A 142 0.82 -20.24 -0.32
N LEU A 143 1.09 -19.17 0.44
CA LEU A 143 0.31 -17.93 0.40
C LEU A 143 0.36 -17.28 -0.99
N GLU A 144 1.53 -17.27 -1.62
CA GLU A 144 1.69 -16.72 -2.97
C GLU A 144 0.86 -17.51 -3.99
N GLU A 145 0.88 -18.85 -3.95
CA GLU A 145 0.08 -19.70 -4.84
C GLU A 145 -1.43 -19.52 -4.57
N LYS A 146 -1.85 -19.40 -3.32
CA LYS A 146 -3.23 -19.09 -2.96
C LYS A 146 -3.68 -17.76 -3.59
N ARG A 147 -2.89 -16.69 -3.45
CA ARG A 147 -3.17 -15.39 -4.08
C ARG A 147 -3.21 -15.48 -5.61
N LYS A 148 -2.23 -16.16 -6.22
CA LYS A 148 -2.18 -16.35 -7.69
C LYS A 148 -3.41 -17.08 -8.21
N LYS A 149 -3.90 -18.11 -7.51
CA LYS A 149 -5.12 -18.84 -7.86
C LYS A 149 -6.35 -17.93 -7.87
N ILE A 150 -6.50 -17.10 -6.83
CA ILE A 150 -7.61 -16.14 -6.74
C ILE A 150 -7.50 -15.09 -7.85
N ASN A 151 -6.31 -14.51 -8.05
CA ASN A 151 -6.09 -13.52 -9.11
C ASN A 151 -6.43 -14.07 -10.49
N ARG A 152 -6.06 -15.33 -10.79
CA ARG A 152 -6.43 -16.00 -12.05
C ARG A 152 -7.96 -16.11 -12.21
N ARG A 153 -8.68 -16.44 -11.12
CA ARG A 153 -10.15 -16.50 -11.14
C ARG A 153 -10.76 -15.12 -11.40
N ILE A 154 -10.27 -14.08 -10.72
CA ILE A 154 -10.72 -12.69 -10.93
C ILE A 154 -10.48 -12.26 -12.37
N LEU A 155 -9.29 -12.50 -12.91
CA LEU A 155 -8.98 -12.18 -14.31
C LEU A 155 -9.90 -12.90 -15.28
N SER A 156 -10.20 -14.18 -15.03
CA SER A 156 -11.15 -14.94 -15.86
C SER A 156 -12.55 -14.33 -15.86
N ILE A 157 -13.00 -13.77 -14.72
CA ILE A 157 -14.27 -13.03 -14.63
C ILE A 157 -14.19 -11.74 -15.44
N LEU A 158 -13.11 -10.98 -15.28
CA LEU A 158 -12.91 -9.70 -15.96
C LEU A 158 -12.79 -9.87 -17.48
N TYR A 159 -12.11 -10.91 -17.97
CA TYR A 159 -12.02 -11.16 -19.41
C TYR A 159 -13.36 -11.53 -20.05
N ARG A 160 -14.31 -12.07 -19.28
CA ARG A 160 -15.66 -12.42 -19.77
C ARG A 160 -16.66 -11.28 -19.65
N GLY A 161 -16.63 -10.54 -18.55
CA GLY A 161 -17.67 -9.55 -18.22
C GLY A 161 -17.18 -8.10 -18.16
N GLY A 162 -15.86 -7.89 -18.18
CA GLY A 162 -15.26 -6.56 -17.99
C GLY A 162 -15.40 -6.00 -16.57
N LEU A 163 -14.90 -4.79 -16.39
CA LEU A 163 -15.16 -3.96 -15.21
C LEU A 163 -16.54 -3.30 -15.32
N LYS A 164 -17.21 -3.10 -14.18
CA LYS A 164 -18.36 -2.21 -14.13
C LYS A 164 -17.91 -0.77 -14.36
N LYS A 165 -18.73 0.07 -14.98
CA LYS A 165 -18.35 1.42 -15.39
C LYS A 165 -19.46 2.43 -15.13
N LEU A 166 -19.07 3.62 -14.67
CA LEU A 166 -19.81 4.87 -14.79
C LEU A 166 -19.06 5.80 -15.77
N LYS A 167 -19.42 7.07 -15.80
CA LYS A 167 -18.84 8.00 -16.77
C LYS A 167 -17.33 8.19 -16.55
N PHE A 168 -16.89 8.33 -15.31
CA PHE A 168 -15.50 8.67 -14.95
C PHE A 168 -14.79 7.61 -14.13
N ILE A 169 -15.49 6.62 -13.63
CA ILE A 169 -14.92 5.54 -12.85
C ILE A 169 -15.22 4.16 -13.45
N GLN A 170 -14.38 3.22 -13.16
CA GLN A 170 -14.56 1.79 -13.41
C GLN A 170 -14.21 1.01 -12.16
N TRP A 171 -14.92 -0.10 -11.88
CA TRP A 171 -14.68 -0.83 -10.64
C TRP A 171 -14.89 -2.32 -10.72
N ILE A 172 -14.30 -2.99 -9.74
CA ILE A 172 -14.56 -4.39 -9.43
C ILE A 172 -14.92 -4.52 -7.95
N ASP A 173 -15.98 -5.26 -7.64
CA ASP A 173 -16.26 -5.74 -6.30
C ASP A 173 -15.85 -7.23 -6.25
N VAL A 174 -14.80 -7.54 -5.51
CA VAL A 174 -14.32 -8.91 -5.35
C VAL A 174 -14.99 -9.64 -4.19
N GLY A 175 -15.84 -8.93 -3.40
CA GLY A 175 -16.55 -9.50 -2.26
C GLY A 175 -15.62 -10.29 -1.35
N ASP A 176 -15.95 -11.56 -1.13
CA ASP A 176 -15.21 -12.49 -0.25
C ASP A 176 -14.13 -13.31 -0.96
N MET A 177 -13.78 -12.99 -2.21
CA MET A 177 -12.82 -13.82 -2.97
C MET A 177 -11.45 -13.93 -2.27
N TYR A 178 -11.04 -12.90 -1.53
CA TYR A 178 -9.82 -12.89 -0.74
C TYR A 178 -10.02 -13.19 0.75
N LYS A 179 -11.13 -13.85 1.11
CA LYS A 179 -11.40 -14.22 2.51
C LYS A 179 -10.21 -14.90 3.17
N GLY A 180 -9.87 -14.47 4.39
CA GLY A 180 -8.69 -14.92 5.12
C GLY A 180 -7.38 -14.30 4.67
N MET A 181 -7.42 -13.22 3.87
CA MET A 181 -6.26 -12.37 3.53
C MET A 181 -6.48 -10.96 4.05
N GLY A 182 -5.40 -10.25 4.36
CA GLY A 182 -5.47 -8.85 4.78
C GLY A 182 -5.92 -7.92 3.64
N THR A 183 -6.49 -6.80 4.00
CA THR A 183 -7.17 -5.88 3.08
C THR A 183 -6.25 -5.22 2.03
N LYS A 184 -4.93 -5.22 2.24
CA LYS A 184 -3.94 -4.70 1.27
C LYS A 184 -3.98 -5.44 -0.08
N VAL A 185 -4.52 -6.68 -0.14
CA VAL A 185 -4.54 -7.48 -1.37
C VAL A 185 -5.39 -6.84 -2.48
N VAL A 186 -6.50 -6.16 -2.15
CA VAL A 186 -7.33 -5.49 -3.17
C VAL A 186 -6.59 -4.31 -3.81
N GLY A 187 -5.83 -3.54 -3.03
CA GLY A 187 -4.98 -2.47 -3.56
C GLY A 187 -3.89 -3.00 -4.48
N THR A 188 -3.27 -4.14 -4.12
CA THR A 188 -2.29 -4.82 -4.96
C THR A 188 -2.91 -5.34 -6.27
N LEU A 189 -4.13 -5.88 -6.21
CA LEU A 189 -4.89 -6.27 -7.41
C LEU A 189 -5.13 -5.05 -8.31
N CYS A 190 -5.62 -3.94 -7.76
CA CYS A 190 -5.86 -2.72 -8.55
C CYS A 190 -4.57 -2.21 -9.20
N SER A 191 -3.45 -2.16 -8.47
CA SER A 191 -2.15 -1.80 -9.03
C SER A 191 -1.74 -2.73 -10.17
N PHE A 192 -1.95 -4.04 -10.04
CA PHE A 192 -1.68 -5.01 -11.09
C PHE A 192 -2.56 -4.79 -12.33
N LEU A 193 -3.86 -4.48 -12.13
CA LEU A 193 -4.80 -4.24 -13.22
C LEU A 193 -4.45 -2.99 -14.03
N THR A 194 -3.88 -1.93 -13.43
CA THR A 194 -3.48 -0.71 -14.17
C THR A 194 -2.43 -0.98 -15.26
N TYR A 195 -1.73 -2.11 -15.21
CA TYR A 195 -0.78 -2.52 -16.25
C TYR A 195 -1.40 -3.47 -17.28
N ARG A 196 -2.69 -3.82 -17.17
CA ARG A 196 -3.39 -4.76 -18.09
C ARG A 196 -4.18 -4.01 -19.15
N ARG A 197 -3.46 -3.55 -20.19
CA ARG A 197 -4.09 -2.94 -21.37
C ARG A 197 -5.17 -3.88 -21.93
N GLY A 198 -6.33 -3.31 -22.29
CA GLY A 198 -7.48 -4.06 -22.78
C GLY A 198 -8.45 -4.54 -21.70
N LEU A 199 -8.09 -4.56 -20.42
CA LEU A 199 -9.02 -4.81 -19.30
C LEU A 199 -9.53 -3.53 -18.66
N ILE A 200 -8.71 -2.48 -18.67
CA ILE A 200 -9.04 -1.20 -18.06
C ILE A 200 -9.22 -0.12 -19.14
N ASP A 201 -10.02 0.87 -18.81
CA ASP A 201 -10.13 2.14 -19.52
C ASP A 201 -9.12 3.10 -18.87
N GLU A 202 -8.15 3.59 -19.64
CA GLU A 202 -7.08 4.45 -19.11
C GLU A 202 -7.55 5.86 -18.74
N ASP A 203 -8.77 6.24 -19.15
CA ASP A 203 -9.39 7.55 -18.87
C ASP A 203 -10.36 7.51 -17.68
N LYS A 204 -10.45 6.38 -16.96
CA LYS A 204 -11.31 6.21 -15.79
C LYS A 204 -10.55 5.76 -14.56
N TYR A 205 -10.85 6.35 -13.40
CA TYR A 205 -10.30 5.86 -12.13
C TYR A 205 -10.68 4.40 -11.91
N LEU A 206 -9.74 3.61 -11.43
CA LEU A 206 -9.97 2.20 -11.10
C LEU A 206 -10.24 2.06 -9.61
N VAL A 207 -11.41 1.52 -9.26
CA VAL A 207 -11.84 1.26 -7.88
C VAL A 207 -11.94 -0.24 -7.63
N GLY A 208 -11.30 -0.73 -6.59
CA GLY A 208 -11.44 -2.09 -6.09
C GLY A 208 -12.16 -2.10 -4.75
N LEU A 209 -13.12 -3.00 -4.60
CA LEU A 209 -13.90 -3.22 -3.40
C LEU A 209 -13.69 -4.65 -2.91
N MET A 210 -13.52 -4.83 -1.60
CA MET A 210 -13.31 -6.13 -0.96
C MET A 210 -13.99 -6.13 0.41
N ASN A 211 -14.79 -7.13 0.70
CA ASN A 211 -15.36 -7.31 2.04
C ASN A 211 -14.23 -7.53 3.05
N MET A 212 -14.34 -6.92 4.22
CA MET A 212 -13.39 -7.09 5.30
C MET A 212 -13.83 -8.22 6.21
N GLU A 213 -12.83 -8.95 6.74
CA GLU A 213 -13.09 -9.86 7.86
C GLU A 213 -13.38 -9.03 9.12
N PRO A 214 -14.42 -9.36 9.88
CA PRO A 214 -14.73 -8.64 11.12
C PRO A 214 -13.67 -8.86 12.21
N ARG A 215 -12.97 -9.98 12.16
CA ARG A 215 -11.94 -10.33 13.13
C ARG A 215 -10.64 -9.60 12.83
N ILE A 216 -10.14 -8.87 13.83
CA ILE A 216 -8.77 -8.30 13.81
C ILE A 216 -7.89 -9.17 14.72
N PRO A 217 -6.83 -9.82 14.20
CA PRO A 217 -5.95 -10.66 15.00
C PRO A 217 -5.44 -9.91 16.25
N LYS A 218 -5.56 -10.55 17.43
CA LYS A 218 -5.15 -10.03 18.75
C LYS A 218 -5.97 -8.85 19.31
N LEU A 219 -6.85 -8.24 18.54
CA LEU A 219 -7.67 -7.10 18.99
C LEU A 219 -9.13 -7.48 19.22
N GLY A 220 -9.65 -8.50 18.55
CA GLY A 220 -11.04 -8.94 18.69
C GLY A 220 -11.84 -8.81 17.39
N GLU A 221 -13.15 -8.65 17.51
CA GLU A 221 -14.06 -8.49 16.39
C GLU A 221 -14.64 -7.07 16.38
N ILE A 222 -14.80 -6.52 15.19
CA ILE A 222 -15.50 -5.25 14.95
C ILE A 222 -16.95 -5.54 14.59
N GLU A 223 -17.87 -4.78 15.18
CA GLU A 223 -19.29 -4.85 14.84
C GLU A 223 -19.55 -4.21 13.48
N GLY A 224 -20.42 -4.83 12.67
CA GLY A 224 -20.81 -4.33 11.36
C GLY A 224 -20.11 -5.04 10.20
N GLU A 225 -20.59 -4.73 9.00
CA GLU A 225 -20.02 -5.23 7.75
C GLU A 225 -19.29 -4.09 7.03
N TYR A 226 -18.01 -4.27 6.81
CA TYR A 226 -17.15 -3.26 6.22
C TYR A 226 -16.54 -3.71 4.90
N VAL A 227 -16.25 -2.72 4.06
CA VAL A 227 -15.60 -2.90 2.77
C VAL A 227 -14.34 -2.06 2.70
N LYS A 228 -13.23 -2.70 2.34
CA LYS A 228 -12.02 -2.00 1.93
C LYS A 228 -12.18 -1.48 0.53
N VAL A 229 -11.98 -0.19 0.37
CA VAL A 229 -11.95 0.52 -0.92
C VAL A 229 -10.51 0.81 -1.28
N SER A 230 -10.15 0.63 -2.54
CA SER A 230 -8.84 1.05 -3.05
C SER A 230 -9.01 1.71 -4.41
N ILE A 231 -8.48 2.92 -4.57
CA ILE A 231 -8.45 3.65 -5.85
C ILE A 231 -7.05 3.58 -6.43
N ARG A 232 -6.98 3.45 -7.75
CA ARG A 232 -5.74 3.62 -8.52
C ARG A 232 -6.03 4.49 -9.74
N VAL A 233 -5.09 5.37 -10.04
CA VAL A 233 -5.12 6.22 -11.23
C VAL A 233 -4.35 5.53 -12.36
N PRO A 234 -5.02 5.15 -13.47
CA PRO A 234 -4.34 4.67 -14.66
C PRO A 234 -3.42 5.74 -15.26
N ARG A 235 -2.44 5.30 -16.06
CA ARG A 235 -1.43 6.21 -16.63
C ARG A 235 -2.00 7.33 -17.49
N GLY A 236 -3.08 7.06 -18.24
CA GLY A 236 -3.75 8.04 -19.08
C GLY A 236 -4.24 9.25 -18.30
N LEU A 237 -4.77 9.02 -17.07
CA LEU A 237 -5.30 10.11 -16.24
C LEU A 237 -4.24 10.95 -15.52
N ARG A 238 -3.01 10.47 -15.34
CA ARG A 238 -2.02 11.14 -14.48
C ARG A 238 -1.76 12.58 -14.92
N LYS A 239 -1.55 12.82 -16.23
CA LYS A 239 -1.35 14.18 -16.76
C LYS A 239 -2.52 15.14 -16.47
N HIS A 240 -3.74 14.62 -16.42
CA HIS A 240 -4.92 15.44 -16.09
C HIS A 240 -4.94 15.81 -14.60
N ILE A 241 -4.44 14.94 -13.73
CA ILE A 241 -4.29 15.22 -12.30
C ILE A 241 -3.15 16.22 -12.09
N ASP A 242 -1.98 15.99 -12.68
CA ASP A 242 -0.80 16.86 -12.58
C ASP A 242 -1.12 18.29 -13.02
N ASN A 243 -2.01 18.45 -14.00
CA ASN A 243 -2.46 19.75 -14.53
C ASN A 243 -3.69 20.30 -13.77
N GLY A 244 -4.15 19.67 -12.68
CA GLY A 244 -5.31 20.13 -11.91
C GLY A 244 -6.66 20.01 -12.63
N VAL A 245 -6.74 19.28 -13.76
CA VAL A 245 -7.98 19.08 -14.55
C VAL A 245 -8.85 17.98 -13.95
N ARG A 246 -8.27 17.08 -13.17
CA ARG A 246 -8.93 15.98 -12.46
C ARG A 246 -8.50 15.96 -11.00
N PRO A 247 -9.37 15.53 -10.06
CA PRO A 247 -9.01 15.42 -8.67
C PRO A 247 -7.96 14.33 -8.45
N THR A 248 -7.13 14.47 -7.44
CA THR A 248 -6.25 13.38 -6.99
C THR A 248 -7.07 12.20 -6.44
N ALA A 249 -6.49 11.01 -6.37
CA ALA A 249 -7.16 9.84 -5.81
C ALA A 249 -7.61 10.07 -4.36
N ILE A 250 -6.76 10.70 -3.54
CA ILE A 250 -7.07 10.98 -2.14
C ILE A 250 -8.16 12.05 -2.01
N GLU A 251 -8.11 13.12 -2.80
CA GLU A 251 -9.14 14.16 -2.82
C GLU A 251 -10.51 13.58 -3.20
N LEU A 252 -10.54 12.78 -4.30
CA LEU A 252 -11.74 12.11 -4.76
C LEU A 252 -12.35 11.22 -3.67
N LEU A 253 -11.51 10.45 -2.97
CA LEU A 253 -11.96 9.55 -1.94
C LEU A 253 -12.49 10.31 -0.71
N ARG A 254 -11.76 11.33 -0.23
CA ARG A 254 -12.19 12.19 0.88
C ARG A 254 -13.53 12.84 0.60
N MET A 255 -13.73 13.38 -0.60
CA MET A 255 -14.99 14.02 -0.98
C MET A 255 -16.16 13.04 -1.09
N ALA A 256 -15.91 11.86 -1.68
CA ALA A 256 -16.98 10.86 -1.83
C ALA A 256 -17.41 10.22 -0.51
N THR A 257 -16.52 10.16 0.47
CA THR A 257 -16.74 9.43 1.73
C THR A 257 -16.69 10.31 2.99
N ARG A 258 -16.75 11.64 2.85
CA ARG A 258 -16.53 12.61 3.95
C ARG A 258 -17.38 12.36 5.19
N ASP A 259 -18.60 11.78 5.02
CA ASP A 259 -19.57 11.59 6.11
C ASP A 259 -19.51 10.16 6.70
N PHE A 260 -18.80 9.22 6.05
CA PHE A 260 -18.80 7.80 6.43
C PHE A 260 -17.48 7.06 6.14
N GLY A 261 -16.48 7.74 5.63
CA GLY A 261 -15.17 7.14 5.37
C GLY A 261 -14.35 6.95 6.65
N ILE A 262 -13.82 5.76 6.82
CA ILE A 262 -12.93 5.40 7.94
C ILE A 262 -11.53 5.21 7.38
N ALA A 263 -10.52 5.75 8.07
CA ALA A 263 -9.11 5.64 7.69
C ALA A 263 -8.88 5.96 6.20
N VAL A 264 -9.33 7.15 5.78
CA VAL A 264 -9.17 7.64 4.41
C VAL A 264 -7.74 8.16 4.25
N ASP A 265 -6.95 7.47 3.45
CA ASP A 265 -5.53 7.71 3.33
C ASP A 265 -5.01 7.43 1.91
N GLY A 266 -3.89 8.05 1.53
CA GLY A 266 -3.28 7.86 0.22
C GLY A 266 -2.55 9.08 -0.30
N HIS A 267 -2.31 9.07 -1.60
CA HIS A 267 -1.58 10.07 -2.37
C HIS A 267 -2.33 10.42 -3.67
N GLU A 268 -1.73 11.22 -4.52
CA GLU A 268 -2.31 11.70 -5.78
C GLU A 268 -2.86 10.59 -6.69
N TYR A 269 -2.15 9.43 -6.80
CA TYR A 269 -2.48 8.36 -7.74
C TYR A 269 -3.02 7.10 -7.10
N ALA A 270 -3.00 7.01 -5.77
CA ALA A 270 -3.43 5.84 -5.03
C ALA A 270 -4.02 6.24 -3.68
N ALA A 271 -5.24 5.82 -3.41
CA ALA A 271 -5.88 6.08 -2.12
C ALA A 271 -6.69 4.87 -1.67
N SER A 272 -7.00 4.82 -0.39
CA SER A 272 -7.84 3.77 0.19
C SER A 272 -8.62 4.26 1.39
N CYS A 273 -9.74 3.62 1.67
CA CYS A 273 -10.50 3.81 2.90
C CYS A 273 -11.24 2.54 3.28
N ILE A 274 -11.97 2.62 4.38
CA ILE A 274 -12.94 1.63 4.81
C ILE A 274 -14.30 2.32 4.85
N ILE A 275 -15.34 1.63 4.44
CA ILE A 275 -16.73 2.09 4.50
C ILE A 275 -17.64 0.97 4.98
N ASP A 276 -18.84 1.33 5.47
CA ASP A 276 -19.92 0.36 5.65
C ASP A 276 -20.31 -0.30 4.32
N ALA A 277 -20.60 -1.59 4.33
CA ALA A 277 -20.91 -2.37 3.13
C ALA A 277 -22.13 -1.84 2.36
N ASN A 278 -23.10 -1.24 3.05
CA ASN A 278 -24.31 -0.64 2.47
C ASN A 278 -24.06 0.70 1.77
N ARG A 279 -22.87 1.31 1.93
CA ARG A 279 -22.50 2.60 1.34
C ARG A 279 -21.78 2.50 -0.01
N LYS A 280 -21.54 1.30 -0.54
CA LYS A 280 -20.78 1.09 -1.79
C LYS A 280 -21.33 1.89 -2.97
N ASP A 281 -22.64 1.75 -3.24
CA ASP A 281 -23.26 2.39 -4.40
C ASP A 281 -23.34 3.92 -4.25
N GLU A 282 -23.56 4.40 -3.04
CA GLU A 282 -23.55 5.83 -2.74
C GLU A 282 -22.18 6.43 -2.99
N MET A 283 -21.13 5.80 -2.47
CA MET A 283 -19.74 6.23 -2.69
C MET A 283 -19.39 6.30 -4.18
N LEU A 284 -19.69 5.23 -4.94
CA LEU A 284 -19.39 5.18 -6.39
C LEU A 284 -20.13 6.29 -7.15
N ARG A 285 -21.39 6.56 -6.84
CA ARG A 285 -22.14 7.68 -7.44
C ARG A 285 -21.52 9.03 -7.08
N ARG A 286 -21.20 9.27 -5.80
CA ARG A 286 -20.58 10.51 -5.34
C ARG A 286 -19.24 10.76 -6.03
N MET A 287 -18.42 9.72 -6.24
CA MET A 287 -17.18 9.82 -7.00
C MET A 287 -17.44 10.33 -8.42
N ASP A 288 -18.32 9.67 -9.15
CA ASP A 288 -18.60 9.99 -10.55
C ASP A 288 -19.18 11.41 -10.71
N GLU A 289 -20.09 11.81 -9.82
CA GLU A 289 -20.67 13.15 -9.76
C GLU A 289 -19.63 14.24 -9.43
N TYR A 290 -18.74 13.97 -8.46
CA TYR A 290 -17.70 14.91 -8.07
C TYR A 290 -16.73 15.19 -9.22
N ILE A 291 -16.26 14.14 -9.89
CA ILE A 291 -15.40 14.28 -11.06
C ILE A 291 -16.09 15.10 -12.18
N GLY A 292 -17.39 14.85 -12.40
CA GLY A 292 -18.18 15.57 -13.39
C GLY A 292 -18.30 17.08 -13.11
N LYS A 293 -18.27 17.48 -11.84
CA LYS A 293 -18.30 18.89 -11.41
C LYS A 293 -16.91 19.52 -11.36
N TYR A 294 -15.88 18.73 -11.13
CA TYR A 294 -14.49 19.18 -11.01
C TYR A 294 -13.93 19.74 -12.33
N SER A 295 -14.41 19.24 -13.44
CA SER A 295 -13.95 19.59 -14.80
C SER A 295 -14.60 20.86 -15.36
N LYS A 296 -15.26 21.65 -14.54
CA LYS A 296 -15.81 22.94 -14.90
C LYS A 296 -14.98 24.04 -14.26
#